data_d4ade9c04e527773fd87cc8e7f76df7c
#
_entry.id   d4ade9c04e527773fd87cc8e7f76df7c
#
_cell.length_a   1.000
_cell.length_b   1.000
_cell.length_c   1.000
_cell.angle_alpha   90.00
_cell.angle_beta   90.00
_cell.angle_gamma   90.00
#
_symmetry.space_group_name_H-M   'P 1'
#
loop_
_entity.id
_entity.type
_entity.pdbx_description
1 polymer ?
#
loop_
_entity_poly.entity_id
_entity_poly.type
_entity_poly.pdbx_seq_one_letter_code
_entity_poly.pdbx_strand_id
1 'polypeptide(L)'
;GNVQSIIDRLNVDALEISSGAETISEDYLLITYTDGYGDVPSEVEEFLSGNNSHLKGVIVSGDQGYGEAYCKAGDVIAKQYNVPCLYKVENDGTEEDIDEIRKIIENQ
;
A
#
# COMPACT_ATOMS: atom_id res chain seq x y z
N GLY A 1 2.42 10.40 8.37
CA GLY A 1 1.11 9.83 8.10
C GLY A 1 1.00 8.38 8.52
N ASN A 2 -0.13 7.77 8.20
CA ASN A 2 -0.41 6.39 8.62
C ASN A 2 0.55 5.38 8.00
N VAL A 3 0.87 5.52 6.73
CA VAL A 3 1.78 4.59 6.04
C VAL A 3 3.17 4.65 6.66
N GLN A 4 3.67 5.85 6.94
CA GLN A 4 4.98 6.01 7.57
C GLN A 4 5.01 5.36 8.95
N SER A 5 3.93 5.51 9.72
CA SER A 5 3.80 4.88 11.04
C SER A 5 3.87 3.35 10.93
N ILE A 6 3.16 2.80 9.93
CA ILE A 6 3.17 1.34 9.69
C ILE A 6 4.59 0.87 9.34
N ILE A 7 5.27 1.56 8.44
CA ILE A 7 6.64 1.21 8.02
C ILE A 7 7.59 1.27 9.22
N ASP A 8 7.49 2.32 10.03
CA ASP A 8 8.36 2.48 11.20
C ASP A 8 8.17 1.32 12.20
N ARG A 9 6.93 0.89 12.40
CA ARG A 9 6.63 -0.20 13.34
C ARG A 9 7.02 -1.56 12.77
N LEU A 10 6.96 -1.74 11.46
CA LEU A 10 7.42 -2.97 10.81
C LEU A 10 8.95 -3.09 10.84
N ASN A 11 9.64 -1.96 10.84
CA ASN A 11 11.10 -1.90 10.83
C ASN A 11 11.68 -2.68 9.64
N VAL A 12 11.21 -2.38 8.44
CA VAL A 12 11.64 -3.02 7.20
C VAL A 12 12.26 -1.99 6.27
N ASP A 13 13.08 -2.46 5.34
CA ASP A 13 13.62 -1.60 4.28
C ASP A 13 12.48 -1.21 3.36
N ALA A 14 12.37 0.07 3.07
CA ALA A 14 11.31 0.61 2.22
C ALA A 14 11.81 1.78 1.40
N LEU A 15 11.31 1.85 0.16
CA LEU A 15 11.49 3.00 -0.69
C LEU A 15 10.29 3.92 -0.49
N GLU A 16 10.54 5.18 -0.14
CA GLU A 16 9.47 6.17 0.01
C GLU A 16 9.11 6.77 -1.35
N ILE A 17 7.82 6.76 -1.66
CA ILE A 17 7.28 7.38 -2.87
C ILE A 17 6.88 8.81 -2.50
N SER A 18 7.63 9.79 -2.99
CA SER A 18 7.37 11.21 -2.73
C SER A 18 6.83 11.93 -3.95
N SER A 19 7.50 11.78 -5.09
CA SER A 19 7.12 12.46 -6.34
C SER A 19 6.43 11.54 -7.34
N GLY A 20 6.69 10.24 -7.23
CA GLY A 20 6.27 9.25 -8.21
C GLY A 20 7.33 8.99 -9.28
N ALA A 21 8.44 9.72 -9.26
CA ALA A 21 9.53 9.55 -10.23
C ALA A 21 10.58 8.54 -9.77
N GLU A 22 10.44 8.00 -8.57
CA GLU A 22 11.34 6.99 -8.03
C GLU A 22 11.32 5.72 -8.89
N THR A 23 12.40 4.94 -8.84
CA THR A 23 12.50 3.70 -9.61
C THR A 23 12.86 2.53 -8.71
N ILE A 24 12.37 1.35 -9.07
CA ILE A 24 12.70 0.11 -8.36
C ILE A 24 12.94 -0.98 -9.40
N SER A 25 13.96 -1.81 -9.17
CA SER A 25 14.36 -2.85 -10.13
C SER A 25 14.19 -4.27 -9.58
N GLU A 26 13.54 -4.42 -8.43
CA GLU A 26 13.30 -5.71 -7.80
C GLU A 26 11.83 -5.86 -7.41
N ASP A 27 11.39 -7.09 -7.18
CA ASP A 27 10.03 -7.37 -6.77
C ASP A 27 9.72 -6.68 -5.44
N TYR A 28 8.50 -6.13 -5.34
CA TYR A 28 8.12 -5.36 -4.16
C TYR A 28 6.65 -5.49 -3.83
N LEU A 29 6.31 -5.19 -2.58
CA LEU A 29 4.95 -4.98 -2.12
C LEU A 29 4.74 -3.48 -1.92
N LEU A 30 3.61 -2.98 -2.39
CA LEU A 30 3.25 -1.59 -2.20
C LEU A 30 2.45 -1.44 -0.91
N ILE A 31 2.85 -0.48 -0.07
CA ILE A 31 2.04 -0.07 1.08
C ILE A 31 1.61 1.36 0.81
N THR A 32 0.32 1.61 0.74
CA THR A 32 -0.22 2.91 0.40
C THR A 32 -1.46 3.24 1.22
N TYR A 33 -2.01 4.43 1.00
CA TYR A 33 -3.25 4.89 1.64
C TYR A 33 -4.30 5.16 0.56
N THR A 34 -5.54 5.37 1.01
CA THR A 34 -6.66 5.75 0.13
C THR A 34 -6.86 7.25 0.25
N ASP A 35 -6.85 7.95 -0.87
CA ASP A 35 -7.09 9.38 -0.90
C ASP A 35 -8.58 9.66 -1.11
N GLY A 36 -9.13 10.57 -0.30
CA GLY A 36 -10.53 10.93 -0.40
C GLY A 36 -11.46 9.71 -0.38
N TYR A 37 -12.40 9.66 -1.31
CA TYR A 37 -13.42 8.62 -1.38
C TYR A 37 -13.04 7.45 -2.29
N GLY A 38 -11.79 7.04 -2.22
CA GLY A 38 -11.36 5.81 -2.88
C GLY A 38 -10.31 6.02 -3.97
N ASP A 39 -9.69 7.19 -4.02
CA ASP A 39 -8.70 7.48 -5.05
C ASP A 39 -7.33 6.97 -4.67
N VAL A 40 -6.58 6.53 -5.68
CA VAL A 40 -5.16 6.22 -5.54
C VAL A 40 -4.42 7.55 -5.45
N PRO A 41 -3.52 7.74 -4.47
CA PRO A 41 -2.72 8.98 -4.41
C PRO A 41 -1.97 9.22 -5.72
N SER A 42 -1.91 10.48 -6.14
CA SER A 42 -1.36 10.82 -7.46
C SER A 42 0.11 10.41 -7.61
N GLU A 43 0.92 10.57 -6.56
CA GLU A 43 2.33 10.15 -6.57
C GLU A 43 2.47 8.63 -6.70
N VAL A 44 1.51 7.87 -6.18
CA VAL A 44 1.50 6.42 -6.29
C VAL A 44 1.10 6.00 -7.70
N GLU A 45 0.11 6.65 -8.31
CA GLU A 45 -0.24 6.39 -9.71
C GLU A 45 0.94 6.63 -10.64
N GLU A 46 1.65 7.74 -10.44
CA GLU A 46 2.84 8.09 -11.21
C GLU A 46 3.92 7.01 -11.05
N PHE A 47 4.19 6.60 -9.82
CA PHE A 47 5.18 5.57 -9.53
C PHE A 47 4.81 4.25 -10.22
N LEU A 48 3.57 3.82 -10.09
CA LEU A 48 3.12 2.55 -10.66
C LEU A 48 3.15 2.55 -12.19
N SER A 49 2.94 3.71 -12.82
CA SER A 49 2.99 3.78 -14.28
C SER A 49 4.34 3.38 -14.84
N GLY A 50 5.43 3.60 -14.07
CA GLY A 50 6.79 3.25 -14.49
C GLY A 50 7.38 2.01 -13.81
N ASN A 51 6.74 1.48 -12.76
CA ASN A 51 7.36 0.45 -11.92
C ASN A 51 6.44 -0.76 -11.65
N ASN A 52 5.36 -0.92 -12.41
CA ASN A 52 4.39 -1.98 -12.12
C ASN A 52 4.86 -3.40 -12.44
N SER A 53 5.91 -3.56 -13.24
CA SER A 53 6.37 -4.88 -13.66
C SER A 53 6.87 -5.76 -12.51
N HIS A 54 7.31 -5.15 -11.42
CA HIS A 54 7.80 -5.86 -10.23
C HIS A 54 6.81 -5.83 -9.06
N LEU A 55 5.63 -5.24 -9.25
CA LEU A 55 4.61 -5.19 -8.21
C LEU A 55 4.03 -6.58 -7.97
N LYS A 56 4.06 -7.06 -6.72
CA LYS A 56 3.57 -8.39 -6.36
C LYS A 56 2.30 -8.36 -5.52
N GLY A 57 1.95 -7.25 -4.94
CA GLY A 57 0.75 -7.10 -4.15
C GLY A 57 0.66 -5.74 -3.50
N VAL A 58 -0.50 -5.43 -2.92
CA VAL A 58 -0.74 -4.14 -2.30
C VAL A 58 -1.31 -4.32 -0.89
N ILE A 59 -0.84 -3.50 0.02
CA ILE A 59 -1.36 -3.35 1.37
C ILE A 59 -1.83 -1.90 1.47
N VAL A 60 -3.06 -1.68 1.90
CA VAL A 60 -3.67 -0.36 1.84
C VAL A 60 -4.25 0.07 3.18
N SER A 61 -4.00 1.33 3.53
CA SER A 61 -4.59 1.99 4.69
C SER A 61 -5.79 2.82 4.27
N GLY A 62 -6.78 2.91 5.14
CA GLY A 62 -7.96 3.74 4.93
C GLY A 62 -8.67 4.03 6.23
N ASP A 63 -9.77 4.78 6.14
CA ASP A 63 -10.60 5.14 7.28
C ASP A 63 -11.98 4.52 7.07
N GLN A 64 -12.43 3.70 8.01
CA GLN A 64 -13.74 3.04 7.93
C GLN A 64 -14.90 4.03 7.90
N GLY A 65 -14.67 5.27 8.32
CA GLY A 65 -15.67 6.34 8.22
C GLY A 65 -16.09 6.66 6.79
N TYR A 66 -15.29 6.25 5.79
CA TYR A 66 -15.65 6.43 4.37
C TYR A 66 -16.55 5.31 3.81
N GLY A 67 -16.96 4.35 4.64
CA GLY A 67 -17.90 3.29 4.23
C GLY A 67 -17.38 2.46 3.08
N GLU A 68 -18.10 2.46 1.95
CA GLU A 68 -17.73 1.65 0.78
C GLU A 68 -16.41 2.06 0.14
N ALA A 69 -15.94 3.28 0.41
CA ALA A 69 -14.64 3.75 -0.09
C ALA A 69 -13.48 3.31 0.81
N TYR A 70 -13.74 2.63 1.92
CA TYR A 70 -12.69 2.14 2.82
C TYR A 70 -11.70 1.26 2.06
N CYS A 71 -10.42 1.68 2.06
CA CYS A 71 -9.32 0.97 1.41
C CYS A 71 -9.53 0.68 -0.09
N LYS A 72 -10.41 1.44 -0.74
CA LYS A 72 -10.77 1.22 -2.15
C LYS A 72 -9.56 1.40 -3.07
N ALA A 73 -8.62 2.26 -2.74
CA ALA A 73 -7.40 2.45 -3.55
C ALA A 73 -6.65 1.13 -3.75
N GLY A 74 -6.62 0.27 -2.73
CA GLY A 74 -6.00 -1.05 -2.84
C GLY A 74 -6.71 -1.94 -3.84
N ASP A 75 -8.04 -1.92 -3.84
CA ASP A 75 -8.84 -2.70 -4.81
C ASP A 75 -8.64 -2.20 -6.23
N VAL A 76 -8.55 -0.87 -6.41
CA VAL A 76 -8.31 -0.26 -7.72
C VAL A 76 -6.96 -0.72 -8.28
N ILE A 77 -5.92 -0.65 -7.47
CA ILE A 77 -4.56 -1.06 -7.87
C ILE A 77 -4.53 -2.56 -8.17
N ALA A 78 -5.14 -3.37 -7.30
CA ALA A 78 -5.17 -4.82 -7.47
C ALA A 78 -5.81 -5.21 -8.80
N LYS A 79 -6.91 -4.56 -9.15
CA LYS A 79 -7.62 -4.83 -10.40
C LYS A 79 -6.84 -4.33 -11.61
N GLN A 80 -6.29 -3.13 -11.52
CA GLN A 80 -5.60 -2.50 -12.64
C GLN A 80 -4.34 -3.25 -13.04
N TYR A 81 -3.58 -3.75 -12.07
CA TYR A 81 -2.29 -4.40 -12.30
C TYR A 81 -2.32 -5.91 -12.10
N ASN A 82 -3.50 -6.48 -11.85
CA ASN A 82 -3.70 -7.91 -11.68
C ASN A 82 -2.81 -8.50 -10.58
N VAL A 83 -2.81 -7.86 -9.43
CA VAL A 83 -2.10 -8.31 -8.24
C VAL A 83 -3.08 -8.41 -7.06
N PRO A 84 -2.79 -9.20 -6.02
CA PRO A 84 -3.71 -9.29 -4.89
C PRO A 84 -3.65 -8.05 -3.99
N CYS A 85 -4.80 -7.67 -3.42
CA CYS A 85 -4.84 -6.77 -2.28
C CYS A 85 -4.67 -7.66 -1.04
N LEU A 86 -3.48 -7.62 -0.45
CA LEU A 86 -3.07 -8.57 0.58
C LEU A 86 -3.61 -8.24 1.97
N TYR A 87 -3.81 -6.97 2.27
CA TYR A 87 -4.31 -6.56 3.57
C TYR A 87 -4.88 -5.16 3.52
N LYS A 88 -5.96 -4.95 4.27
CA LYS A 88 -6.58 -3.63 4.45
C LYS A 88 -6.47 -3.28 5.93
N VAL A 89 -5.90 -2.12 6.23
CA VAL A 89 -5.67 -1.69 7.61
C VAL A 89 -6.37 -0.36 7.84
N GLU A 90 -6.99 -0.21 9.01
CA GLU A 90 -7.61 1.05 9.39
C GLU A 90 -6.54 1.98 9.95
N ASN A 91 -6.38 3.13 9.33
CA ASN A 91 -5.43 4.18 9.73
C ASN A 91 -4.01 3.60 9.86
N ASP A 92 -3.37 3.71 11.02
CA ASP A 92 -2.02 3.16 11.22
C ASP A 92 -2.02 1.75 11.83
N GLY A 93 -3.20 1.19 12.04
CA GLY A 93 -3.35 -0.19 12.47
C GLY A 93 -3.09 -0.45 13.95
N THR A 94 -3.54 -1.62 14.37
CA THR A 94 -3.28 -2.16 15.72
C THR A 94 -1.98 -2.96 15.71
N GLU A 95 -1.51 -3.37 16.89
CA GLU A 95 -0.35 -4.29 16.98
C GLU A 95 -0.62 -5.60 16.23
N GLU A 96 -1.86 -6.08 16.31
CA GLU A 96 -2.26 -7.29 15.58
C GLU A 96 -2.17 -7.10 14.07
N ASP A 97 -2.60 -5.94 13.57
CA ASP A 97 -2.47 -5.60 12.15
C ASP A 97 -1.01 -5.60 11.72
N ILE A 98 -0.13 -5.01 12.51
CA ILE A 98 1.29 -4.95 12.20
C ILE A 98 1.88 -6.37 12.16
N ASP A 99 1.49 -7.24 13.09
CA ASP A 99 1.95 -8.63 13.10
C ASP A 99 1.50 -9.38 11.84
N GLU A 100 0.25 -9.17 11.43
CA GLU A 100 -0.28 -9.80 10.22
C GLU A 100 0.43 -9.30 8.95
N ILE A 101 0.66 -8.00 8.85
CA ILE A 101 1.40 -7.42 7.73
C ILE A 101 2.82 -7.97 7.68
N ARG A 102 3.48 -8.10 8.84
CA ARG A 102 4.83 -8.67 8.91
C ARG A 102 4.87 -10.09 8.38
N LYS A 103 3.88 -10.91 8.73
CA LYS A 103 3.78 -12.29 8.21
C LYS A 103 3.63 -12.30 6.70
N ILE A 104 2.81 -11.40 6.15
CA ILE A 104 2.63 -11.28 4.71
C ILE A 104 3.96 -10.96 4.03
N ILE A 105 4.70 -9.99 4.54
CA ILE A 105 5.99 -9.59 3.99
C ILE A 105 7.00 -10.74 4.05
N GLU A 106 7.04 -11.47 5.16
CA GLU A 106 7.98 -12.58 5.35
C GLU A 106 7.70 -13.76 4.43
N ASN A 107 6.46 -13.89 3.96
CA ASN A 107 6.05 -15.01 3.11
C ASN A 107 6.10 -14.70 1.61
N GLN A 108 6.65 -13.56 1.22
CA GLN A 108 6.78 -13.19 -0.20
C GLN A 108 8.07 -13.66 -0.84
#